data_58a484fa7654aad95acc363860892b49
#
_entry.id   58a484fa7654aad95acc363860892b49
#
_cell.length_a   1.000
_cell.length_b   1.000
_cell.length_c   1.000
_cell.angle_alpha   90.00
_cell.angle_beta   90.00
_cell.angle_gamma   90.00
#
_symmetry.space_group_name_H-M   'P 1'
#
loop_
_entity.id
_entity.type
_entity.pdbx_description
1 polymer ?
#
loop_
_entity_poly.entity_id
_entity_poly.type
_entity_poly.pdbx_seq_one_letter_code
_entity_poly.pdbx_strand_id
1 'polypeptide(L)'
;MTDKRLLAQFFCAITLLLTTATASLGQCVIPIANGESYFEDFEGDGFDCWTVESNGGNWTTIQGTSSTVVSFSYENNGDEARLISPILDMSELSGATFSFSFAMMGFMEMDELEVSYRSSESDPWHLLELFSFSDFNNVYEEMYELENLSATYQVSFLARGLGGFYIFVDNIEIASTMGCARPVSLQANDITPFSAVLSWSTNGNEEAWILELNGVETTVTTQPYLIEDLRPFTDYTFRVKAKCEGGNVSEWALPITFTTLCDVIKVTDDMPYFDDFEGDDDFVCWQNEIITGIDPWVIDPGYLILNNTAFFIWLGGEARLYSAPLDLSAVTEPTLMFNHKQLQGEYGVEELYIWYRTAPTDDWQPLEVFIEPTTGWETVTLALPNATDTYQIAFNGIAHNGEGLYVDDVTVGAYSTLVGLSETTAVNASVSPNPTTGTITIEANISQGTVSIVDMTGRHIATAEVADGHATIDLSNCAKGIYMARINSDKGSTTVKLVKE
;
A
#
# COMPACT_ATOMS: atom_id res chain seq x y z
N MET A 1 -3.96 1.95 2.52
CA MET A 1 -3.89 0.52 2.89
C MET A 1 -3.17 -0.20 1.78
N THR A 2 -1.85 -0.24 1.83
CA THR A 2 -1.07 -1.14 1.00
C THR A 2 -1.50 -2.55 1.32
N ASP A 3 -1.79 -3.31 0.31
CA ASP A 3 -2.45 -4.60 0.40
C ASP A 3 -1.66 -5.60 1.26
N LYS A 4 -1.93 -5.61 2.57
CA LYS A 4 -1.49 -6.70 3.48
C LYS A 4 -2.00 -8.09 3.02
N ARG A 5 -2.80 -8.17 1.96
CA ARG A 5 -3.32 -9.43 1.43
C ARG A 5 -2.30 -10.18 0.57
N LEU A 6 -1.37 -9.52 -0.12
CA LEU A 6 -0.36 -10.24 -0.89
C LEU A 6 0.68 -10.93 0.01
N LEU A 7 1.11 -10.31 1.12
CA LEU A 7 2.09 -10.94 2.02
C LEU A 7 1.47 -11.86 3.08
N ALA A 8 0.26 -11.56 3.58
CA ALA A 8 -0.44 -12.52 4.45
C ALA A 8 -0.72 -13.86 3.73
N GLN A 9 -0.62 -13.87 2.42
CA GLN A 9 -0.75 -15.07 1.61
C GLN A 9 0.53 -15.93 1.59
N PHE A 10 1.71 -15.38 1.81
CA PHE A 10 2.96 -16.15 1.87
C PHE A 10 3.17 -16.94 3.17
N PHE A 11 2.44 -16.65 4.24
CA PHE A 11 2.71 -17.23 5.57
C PHE A 11 1.89 -18.47 5.97
N CYS A 12 1.03 -19.03 5.12
CA CYS A 12 0.23 -20.18 5.52
C CYS A 12 0.57 -21.44 4.71
N ALA A 13 1.22 -22.38 5.39
CA ALA A 13 1.47 -23.78 5.03
C ALA A 13 2.75 -24.13 4.29
N ILE A 14 3.87 -24.19 5.02
CA ILE A 14 5.03 -25.00 4.62
C ILE A 14 4.77 -26.45 5.04
N THR A 15 4.44 -27.32 4.09
CA THR A 15 4.50 -28.77 4.29
C THR A 15 5.65 -29.31 3.46
N LEU A 16 6.77 -29.57 4.13
CA LEU A 16 8.00 -30.09 3.54
C LEU A 16 7.78 -31.55 3.06
N LEU A 17 7.78 -31.76 1.75
CA LEU A 17 7.93 -33.10 1.17
C LEU A 17 9.29 -33.16 0.46
N LEU A 18 10.29 -33.73 1.14
CA LEU A 18 11.58 -34.05 0.55
C LEU A 18 11.42 -35.29 -0.36
N THR A 19 11.56 -35.13 -1.66
CA THR A 19 11.83 -36.23 -2.58
C THR A 19 13.20 -36.02 -3.21
N THR A 20 14.17 -36.84 -2.80
CA THR A 20 15.47 -36.96 -3.46
C THR A 20 15.36 -37.86 -4.69
N ALA A 21 15.42 -37.27 -5.87
CA ALA A 21 15.66 -38.00 -7.12
C ALA A 21 16.95 -37.47 -7.77
N THR A 22 18.04 -38.22 -7.68
CA THR A 22 19.24 -37.98 -8.48
C THR A 22 19.08 -38.67 -9.84
N ALA A 23 18.64 -37.93 -10.85
CA ALA A 23 18.77 -38.30 -12.23
C ALA A 23 19.89 -37.44 -12.86
N SER A 24 20.93 -38.06 -13.38
CA SER A 24 21.92 -37.39 -14.26
C SER A 24 21.20 -37.07 -15.56
N LEU A 25 20.58 -35.91 -15.65
CA LEU A 25 20.03 -35.34 -16.87
C LEU A 25 21.20 -34.75 -17.66
N GLY A 26 21.24 -34.99 -18.97
CA GLY A 26 22.15 -34.27 -19.87
C GLY A 26 21.89 -32.77 -19.75
N GLN A 27 22.92 -31.96 -19.85
CA GLN A 27 22.85 -30.51 -19.75
C GLN A 27 21.80 -29.94 -20.72
N CYS A 28 20.81 -29.22 -20.20
CA CYS A 28 19.78 -28.58 -21.03
C CYS A 28 20.41 -27.45 -21.84
N VAL A 29 20.19 -27.45 -23.16
CA VAL A 29 20.57 -26.35 -24.05
C VAL A 29 19.32 -25.75 -24.66
N ILE A 30 19.14 -24.45 -24.47
CA ILE A 30 17.98 -23.68 -24.95
C ILE A 30 18.45 -22.73 -26.05
N PRO A 31 18.13 -23.00 -27.32
CA PRO A 31 18.40 -22.05 -28.38
C PRO A 31 17.45 -20.89 -28.35
N ILE A 32 17.97 -19.67 -28.49
CA ILE A 32 17.18 -18.44 -28.57
C ILE A 32 17.46 -17.80 -29.92
N ALA A 33 16.47 -17.79 -30.81
CA ALA A 33 16.58 -17.16 -32.12
C ALA A 33 16.26 -15.67 -32.08
N ASN A 34 16.66 -14.95 -33.16
CA ASN A 34 16.26 -13.55 -33.29
C ASN A 34 14.73 -13.39 -33.28
N GLY A 35 14.23 -12.52 -32.42
CA GLY A 35 12.82 -12.30 -32.25
C GLY A 35 12.14 -13.25 -31.25
N GLU A 36 12.87 -14.16 -30.61
CA GLU A 36 12.38 -15.08 -29.61
C GLU A 36 12.86 -14.70 -28.20
N SER A 37 12.21 -15.24 -27.18
CA SER A 37 12.62 -15.18 -25.76
C SER A 37 12.56 -16.56 -25.12
N TYR A 38 13.39 -16.77 -24.11
CA TYR A 38 13.24 -17.82 -23.11
C TYR A 38 12.61 -17.21 -21.87
N PHE A 39 11.54 -17.82 -21.38
CA PHE A 39 10.85 -17.38 -20.18
C PHE A 39 10.71 -18.55 -19.19
N GLU A 40 11.01 -18.32 -17.92
CA GLU A 40 10.92 -19.29 -16.84
C GLU A 40 10.22 -18.67 -15.62
N ASP A 41 9.06 -19.21 -15.30
CA ASP A 41 8.24 -18.82 -14.14
C ASP A 41 8.15 -19.96 -13.08
N PHE A 42 8.92 -21.03 -13.27
CA PHE A 42 8.99 -22.19 -12.40
C PHE A 42 7.64 -22.88 -12.09
N GLU A 43 6.58 -22.61 -12.86
CA GLU A 43 5.26 -23.22 -12.69
C GLU A 43 5.20 -24.68 -13.21
N GLY A 44 6.24 -25.13 -13.92
CA GLY A 44 6.35 -26.45 -14.49
C GLY A 44 7.60 -27.19 -14.03
N ASP A 45 8.14 -28.01 -14.95
CA ASP A 45 9.36 -28.79 -14.75
C ASP A 45 10.64 -27.98 -15.09
N GLY A 46 10.53 -26.66 -15.28
CA GLY A 46 11.62 -25.78 -15.74
C GLY A 46 12.81 -25.76 -14.80
N PHE A 47 12.59 -25.91 -13.50
CA PHE A 47 13.67 -25.97 -12.50
C PHE A 47 14.63 -27.15 -12.71
N ASP A 48 14.19 -28.25 -13.32
CA ASP A 48 15.02 -29.44 -13.58
C ASP A 48 16.21 -29.14 -14.54
N CYS A 49 16.13 -28.08 -15.32
CA CYS A 49 17.21 -27.60 -16.20
C CYS A 49 18.18 -26.63 -15.51
N TRP A 50 17.85 -26.13 -14.34
CA TRP A 50 18.71 -25.27 -13.55
C TRP A 50 19.66 -26.08 -12.66
N THR A 51 20.85 -25.56 -12.42
CA THR A 51 21.86 -26.24 -11.61
C THR A 51 22.12 -25.44 -10.34
N VAL A 52 22.20 -26.14 -9.20
CA VAL A 52 22.54 -25.51 -7.90
C VAL A 52 23.96 -25.91 -7.50
N GLU A 53 24.86 -24.93 -7.39
CA GLU A 53 26.16 -25.10 -6.74
C GLU A 53 26.05 -24.64 -5.30
N SER A 54 26.06 -25.59 -4.35
CA SER A 54 25.84 -25.38 -2.94
C SER A 54 27.16 -25.30 -2.17
N ASN A 55 27.25 -24.34 -1.26
CA ASN A 55 28.29 -24.26 -0.23
C ASN A 55 27.60 -23.92 1.13
N GLY A 56 26.81 -24.86 1.61
CA GLY A 56 25.99 -24.71 2.82
C GLY A 56 24.53 -24.31 2.53
N GLY A 57 24.32 -23.31 1.66
CA GLY A 57 22.99 -22.89 1.21
C GLY A 57 22.40 -23.78 0.11
N ASN A 58 21.13 -23.58 -0.18
CA ASN A 58 20.42 -24.29 -1.24
C ASN A 58 19.32 -23.45 -1.90
N TRP A 59 19.08 -23.71 -3.18
CA TRP A 59 17.94 -23.18 -3.92
C TRP A 59 16.93 -24.28 -4.19
N THR A 60 15.65 -24.01 -3.92
CA THR A 60 14.54 -24.95 -4.15
C THR A 60 13.31 -24.21 -4.61
N THR A 61 12.45 -24.86 -5.38
CA THR A 61 11.11 -24.33 -5.68
C THR A 61 10.22 -24.45 -4.45
N ILE A 62 9.42 -23.43 -4.20
CA ILE A 62 8.38 -23.41 -3.19
C ILE A 62 7.05 -22.95 -3.81
N GLN A 63 5.96 -23.56 -3.38
CA GLN A 63 4.63 -23.14 -3.79
C GLN A 63 4.19 -21.95 -2.94
N GLY A 64 4.04 -20.80 -3.56
CA GLY A 64 3.33 -19.66 -2.99
C GLY A 64 1.81 -19.84 -3.08
N THR A 65 1.06 -18.81 -2.75
CA THR A 65 -0.41 -18.84 -2.82
C THR A 65 -0.94 -18.66 -4.25
N SER A 66 -0.19 -18.02 -5.12
CA SER A 66 -0.59 -17.72 -6.49
C SER A 66 0.39 -18.23 -7.55
N SER A 67 1.63 -18.52 -7.19
CA SER A 67 2.68 -18.98 -8.10
C SER A 67 3.73 -19.83 -7.39
N THR A 68 4.51 -20.59 -8.15
CA THR A 68 5.71 -21.26 -7.69
C THR A 68 6.89 -20.32 -7.86
N VAL A 69 7.76 -20.19 -6.86
CA VAL A 69 8.96 -19.36 -6.94
C VAL A 69 10.19 -20.16 -6.51
N VAL A 70 11.39 -19.74 -6.91
CA VAL A 70 12.63 -20.32 -6.40
C VAL A 70 13.09 -19.55 -5.16
N SER A 71 13.35 -20.28 -4.08
CA SER A 71 13.73 -19.74 -2.79
C SER A 71 15.11 -20.21 -2.37
N PHE A 72 15.93 -19.28 -1.87
CA PHE A 72 17.18 -19.59 -1.20
C PHE A 72 16.93 -19.88 0.28
N SER A 73 17.61 -20.91 0.79
CA SER A 73 17.59 -21.32 2.20
C SER A 73 18.99 -21.69 2.68
N TYR A 74 19.28 -21.45 3.97
CA TYR A 74 20.57 -21.73 4.61
C TYR A 74 20.39 -22.03 6.11
N GLU A 75 21.42 -22.60 6.74
CA GLU A 75 21.40 -22.94 8.17
C GLU A 75 22.36 -22.05 8.99
N ASN A 76 23.45 -21.58 8.39
CA ASN A 76 24.47 -20.79 9.07
C ASN A 76 24.79 -19.52 8.30
N ASN A 77 25.08 -18.43 9.04
CA ASN A 77 25.58 -17.20 8.43
C ASN A 77 26.87 -17.47 7.65
N GLY A 78 26.89 -17.02 6.41
CA GLY A 78 27.98 -17.27 5.46
C GLY A 78 27.77 -18.49 4.55
N ASP A 79 26.72 -19.27 4.75
CA ASP A 79 26.30 -20.29 3.79
C ASP A 79 25.88 -19.59 2.46
N GLU A 80 26.24 -20.21 1.34
CA GLU A 80 25.92 -19.65 0.02
C GLU A 80 25.50 -20.75 -0.96
N ALA A 81 24.73 -20.35 -1.96
CA ALA A 81 24.44 -21.22 -3.12
C ALA A 81 24.26 -20.38 -4.38
N ARG A 82 24.76 -20.91 -5.50
CA ARG A 82 24.60 -20.33 -6.83
C ARG A 82 23.56 -21.15 -7.61
N LEU A 83 22.52 -20.49 -8.07
CA LEU A 83 21.54 -21.00 -9.02
C LEU A 83 22.03 -20.62 -10.43
N ILE A 84 22.19 -21.59 -11.32
CA ILE A 84 22.77 -21.42 -12.65
C ILE A 84 21.75 -21.85 -13.68
N SER A 85 21.52 -21.01 -14.70
CA SER A 85 20.61 -21.31 -15.80
C SER A 85 21.05 -22.51 -16.62
N PRO A 86 20.13 -23.13 -17.40
CA PRO A 86 20.52 -23.96 -18.54
C PRO A 86 21.52 -23.22 -19.43
N ILE A 87 22.17 -23.93 -20.34
CA ILE A 87 22.94 -23.30 -21.39
C ILE A 87 21.96 -22.60 -22.35
N LEU A 88 22.21 -21.31 -22.57
CA LEU A 88 21.47 -20.47 -23.50
C LEU A 88 22.30 -20.30 -24.76
N ASP A 89 21.88 -20.91 -25.88
CA ASP A 89 22.53 -20.70 -27.15
C ASP A 89 22.01 -19.40 -27.79
N MET A 90 22.80 -18.35 -27.64
CA MET A 90 22.53 -17.01 -28.14
C MET A 90 23.53 -16.61 -29.25
N SER A 91 24.18 -17.59 -29.90
CA SER A 91 25.22 -17.35 -30.94
C SER A 91 24.71 -16.62 -32.18
N GLU A 92 23.41 -16.71 -32.44
CA GLU A 92 22.76 -16.07 -33.59
C GLU A 92 22.22 -14.65 -33.24
N LEU A 93 22.27 -14.23 -31.97
CA LEU A 93 21.72 -12.96 -31.55
C LEU A 93 22.71 -11.81 -31.73
N SER A 94 22.21 -10.65 -32.16
CA SER A 94 22.97 -9.39 -32.21
C SER A 94 22.97 -8.64 -30.86
N GLY A 95 22.06 -8.96 -29.98
CA GLY A 95 21.92 -8.43 -28.62
C GLY A 95 20.82 -9.19 -27.87
N ALA A 96 20.90 -9.20 -26.56
CA ALA A 96 19.88 -9.80 -25.68
C ALA A 96 19.70 -8.98 -24.42
N THR A 97 18.50 -9.04 -23.84
CA THR A 97 18.18 -8.54 -22.50
C THR A 97 17.91 -9.70 -21.55
N PHE A 98 18.23 -9.49 -20.29
CA PHE A 98 17.93 -10.40 -19.17
C PHE A 98 17.11 -9.67 -18.13
N SER A 99 15.91 -10.14 -17.84
CA SER A 99 15.06 -9.62 -16.80
C SER A 99 14.59 -10.71 -15.83
N PHE A 100 14.30 -10.34 -14.60
CA PHE A 100 13.81 -11.24 -13.56
C PHE A 100 13.09 -10.46 -12.47
N SER A 101 12.27 -11.15 -11.69
CA SER A 101 11.67 -10.65 -10.46
C SER A 101 12.37 -11.24 -9.25
N PHE A 102 12.51 -10.48 -8.18
CA PHE A 102 13.07 -10.98 -6.93
C PHE A 102 12.50 -10.26 -5.71
N ALA A 103 12.60 -10.93 -4.54
CA ALA A 103 12.28 -10.33 -3.26
C ALA A 103 13.32 -10.77 -2.21
N MET A 104 13.68 -9.86 -1.31
CA MET A 104 14.64 -10.10 -0.24
C MET A 104 14.05 -9.68 1.10
N MET A 105 13.98 -10.60 2.06
CA MET A 105 13.33 -10.40 3.35
C MET A 105 14.30 -10.66 4.50
N GLY A 106 14.38 -9.74 5.47
CA GLY A 106 15.23 -9.88 6.66
C GLY A 106 14.90 -8.82 7.70
N PHE A 107 15.19 -9.02 8.98
CA PHE A 107 14.88 -8.05 10.03
C PHE A 107 16.09 -7.22 10.52
N MET A 108 17.27 -7.76 10.62
CA MET A 108 18.42 -7.08 11.25
C MET A 108 19.70 -7.16 10.43
N GLU A 109 19.89 -8.23 9.68
CA GLU A 109 21.02 -8.44 8.81
C GLU A 109 20.47 -8.72 7.41
N MET A 110 21.20 -8.26 6.40
CA MET A 110 20.75 -8.31 5.01
C MET A 110 21.49 -9.41 4.29
N ASP A 111 20.77 -10.39 3.79
CA ASP A 111 21.32 -11.36 2.85
C ASP A 111 21.80 -10.65 1.58
N GLU A 112 22.67 -11.29 0.81
CA GLU A 112 23.16 -10.77 -0.46
C GLU A 112 22.68 -11.63 -1.61
N LEU A 113 22.28 -10.98 -2.71
CA LEU A 113 21.98 -11.59 -3.99
C LEU A 113 22.86 -11.00 -5.08
N GLU A 114 23.83 -11.79 -5.56
CA GLU A 114 24.69 -11.44 -6.69
C GLU A 114 24.10 -12.00 -7.99
N VAL A 115 23.89 -11.16 -8.96
CA VAL A 115 23.44 -11.54 -10.32
C VAL A 115 24.60 -11.42 -11.27
N SER A 116 24.88 -12.47 -12.03
CA SER A 116 26.08 -12.57 -12.86
C SER A 116 25.80 -13.35 -14.14
N TYR A 117 26.69 -13.21 -15.12
CA TYR A 117 26.70 -14.02 -16.35
C TYR A 117 28.09 -14.56 -16.68
N ARG A 118 28.13 -15.56 -17.56
CA ARG A 118 29.35 -16.03 -18.22
C ARG A 118 29.09 -16.47 -19.67
N SER A 119 30.06 -16.27 -20.55
CA SER A 119 29.94 -16.65 -21.97
C SER A 119 30.22 -18.15 -22.22
N SER A 120 30.90 -18.82 -21.28
CA SER A 120 31.13 -20.27 -21.31
C SER A 120 31.36 -20.81 -19.88
N GLU A 121 31.26 -22.13 -19.70
CA GLU A 121 31.55 -22.79 -18.43
C GLU A 121 32.97 -22.55 -17.90
N SER A 122 33.91 -22.29 -18.78
CA SER A 122 35.31 -22.05 -18.41
C SER A 122 35.60 -20.58 -18.07
N ASP A 123 34.68 -19.68 -18.39
CA ASP A 123 34.85 -18.26 -18.13
C ASP A 123 34.47 -17.92 -16.68
N PRO A 124 35.10 -16.89 -16.07
CA PRO A 124 34.68 -16.40 -14.79
C PRO A 124 33.28 -15.78 -14.86
N TRP A 125 32.60 -15.75 -13.75
CA TRP A 125 31.34 -15.01 -13.60
C TRP A 125 31.60 -13.50 -13.68
N HIS A 126 30.86 -12.79 -14.50
CA HIS A 126 30.88 -11.34 -14.64
C HIS A 126 29.67 -10.78 -13.89
N LEU A 127 29.93 -9.92 -12.89
CA LEU A 127 28.91 -9.28 -12.08
C LEU A 127 28.06 -8.34 -12.93
N LEU A 128 26.74 -8.50 -12.84
CA LEU A 128 25.77 -7.52 -13.30
C LEU A 128 25.38 -6.59 -12.14
N GLU A 129 24.94 -7.15 -11.02
CA GLU A 129 24.51 -6.38 -9.85
C GLU A 129 24.65 -7.19 -8.57
N LEU A 130 24.77 -6.47 -7.45
CA LEU A 130 24.76 -7.03 -6.10
C LEU A 130 23.69 -6.31 -5.27
N PHE A 131 22.67 -7.04 -4.87
CA PHE A 131 21.62 -6.57 -4.00
C PHE A 131 21.91 -6.95 -2.55
N SER A 132 21.76 -5.98 -1.64
CA SER A 132 21.91 -6.16 -0.20
C SER A 132 20.99 -5.19 0.52
N PHE A 133 19.72 -5.57 0.63
CA PHE A 133 18.67 -4.82 1.34
C PHE A 133 17.62 -5.79 1.85
N SER A 134 16.68 -5.28 2.63
CA SER A 134 15.52 -6.03 3.10
C SER A 134 14.26 -5.21 2.91
N ASP A 135 13.28 -5.81 2.27
CA ASP A 135 11.96 -5.25 2.11
C ASP A 135 10.91 -6.36 2.12
N PHE A 136 10.04 -6.34 3.13
CA PHE A 136 8.99 -7.34 3.27
C PHE A 136 7.76 -7.10 2.39
N ASN A 137 7.68 -5.95 1.74
CA ASN A 137 6.46 -5.50 1.10
C ASN A 137 6.53 -5.50 -0.42
N ASN A 138 7.73 -5.58 -1.01
CA ASN A 138 7.89 -5.38 -2.43
C ASN A 138 8.57 -6.54 -3.13
N VAL A 139 8.12 -6.78 -4.37
CA VAL A 139 8.81 -7.57 -5.38
C VAL A 139 9.45 -6.57 -6.34
N TYR A 140 10.72 -6.76 -6.63
CA TYR A 140 11.51 -5.94 -7.53
C TYR A 140 11.62 -6.64 -8.87
N GLU A 141 11.72 -5.87 -9.94
CA GLU A 141 12.03 -6.35 -11.29
C GLU A 141 13.24 -5.58 -11.83
N GLU A 142 14.18 -6.31 -12.41
CA GLU A 142 15.38 -5.75 -13.02
C GLU A 142 15.52 -6.21 -14.46
N MET A 143 16.18 -5.38 -15.28
CA MET A 143 16.50 -5.68 -16.67
C MET A 143 17.92 -5.21 -17.02
N TYR A 144 18.70 -6.10 -17.62
CA TYR A 144 20.08 -5.84 -18.04
C TYR A 144 20.27 -6.16 -19.53
N GLU A 145 21.06 -5.36 -20.22
CA GLU A 145 21.61 -5.75 -21.52
C GLU A 145 22.74 -6.75 -21.31
N LEU A 146 22.75 -7.84 -22.08
CA LEU A 146 23.75 -8.88 -22.01
C LEU A 146 24.85 -8.65 -23.03
N GLU A 147 26.11 -8.77 -22.59
CA GLU A 147 27.30 -8.65 -23.41
C GLU A 147 27.91 -10.03 -23.73
N ASN A 148 28.74 -10.10 -24.77
CA ASN A 148 29.53 -11.29 -25.13
C ASN A 148 28.70 -12.56 -25.35
N LEU A 149 27.57 -12.42 -26.07
CA LEU A 149 26.65 -13.52 -26.36
C LEU A 149 27.38 -14.69 -27.06
N SER A 150 26.99 -15.92 -26.72
CA SER A 150 27.66 -17.14 -27.21
C SER A 150 26.68 -18.32 -27.29
N ALA A 151 27.14 -19.45 -27.83
CA ALA A 151 26.38 -20.70 -27.87
C ALA A 151 26.33 -21.43 -26.50
N THR A 152 27.08 -20.97 -25.50
CA THR A 152 27.19 -21.65 -24.19
C THR A 152 27.00 -20.67 -23.01
N TYR A 153 26.18 -19.65 -23.23
CA TYR A 153 25.94 -18.57 -22.28
C TYR A 153 25.14 -19.06 -21.05
N GLN A 154 25.45 -18.51 -19.91
CA GLN A 154 24.69 -18.78 -18.69
C GLN A 154 24.57 -17.53 -17.85
N VAL A 155 23.42 -17.39 -17.16
CA VAL A 155 23.17 -16.42 -16.09
C VAL A 155 23.13 -17.13 -14.75
N SER A 156 23.37 -16.42 -13.65
CA SER A 156 23.32 -17.02 -12.33
C SER A 156 22.91 -16.03 -11.24
N PHE A 157 22.36 -16.61 -10.18
CA PHE A 157 22.02 -15.94 -8.93
C PHE A 157 22.82 -16.60 -7.80
N LEU A 158 23.78 -15.89 -7.20
CA LEU A 158 24.49 -16.35 -6.01
C LEU A 158 23.89 -15.65 -4.80
N ALA A 159 23.25 -16.42 -3.94
CA ALA A 159 22.74 -15.93 -2.65
C ALA A 159 23.71 -16.28 -1.52
N ARG A 160 23.87 -15.33 -0.58
CA ARG A 160 24.62 -15.50 0.68
C ARG A 160 23.73 -15.20 1.87
N GLY A 161 23.65 -16.15 2.80
CA GLY A 161 22.91 -15.99 4.05
C GLY A 161 23.74 -15.26 5.10
N LEU A 162 23.30 -14.08 5.52
CA LEU A 162 23.98 -13.23 6.50
C LEU A 162 23.11 -12.92 7.74
N GLY A 163 21.94 -13.58 7.86
CA GLY A 163 21.01 -13.41 8.98
C GLY A 163 19.65 -12.88 8.54
N GLY A 164 19.42 -12.73 7.23
CA GLY A 164 18.10 -12.50 6.65
C GLY A 164 17.18 -13.73 6.76
N PHE A 165 16.03 -13.70 6.07
CA PHE A 165 15.08 -14.82 6.13
C PHE A 165 14.94 -15.56 4.81
N TYR A 166 14.72 -14.82 3.72
CA TYR A 166 14.42 -15.41 2.42
C TYR A 166 14.90 -14.51 1.29
N ILE A 167 15.42 -15.17 0.24
CA ILE A 167 15.58 -14.57 -1.08
C ILE A 167 14.74 -15.41 -2.04
N PHE A 168 13.94 -14.73 -2.85
CA PHE A 168 13.10 -15.33 -3.88
C PHE A 168 13.50 -14.80 -5.24
N VAL A 169 13.47 -15.65 -6.26
CA VAL A 169 13.67 -15.29 -7.67
C VAL A 169 12.58 -15.93 -8.51
N ASP A 170 12.07 -15.20 -9.51
CA ASP A 170 10.98 -15.65 -10.36
C ASP A 170 10.98 -14.88 -11.71
N ASN A 171 10.12 -15.28 -12.63
CA ASN A 171 9.83 -14.58 -13.89
C ASN A 171 11.09 -14.20 -14.68
N ILE A 172 11.99 -15.16 -14.85
CA ILE A 172 13.26 -14.96 -15.57
C ILE A 172 12.99 -14.94 -17.06
N GLU A 173 13.40 -13.88 -17.76
CA GLU A 173 13.30 -13.78 -19.20
C GLU A 173 14.66 -13.41 -19.83
N ILE A 174 15.06 -14.15 -20.86
CA ILE A 174 16.14 -13.77 -21.78
C ILE A 174 15.52 -13.55 -23.15
N ALA A 175 15.50 -12.30 -23.62
CA ALA A 175 14.91 -11.92 -24.88
C ALA A 175 15.95 -11.36 -25.85
N SER A 176 15.84 -11.73 -27.14
CA SER A 176 16.58 -11.04 -28.19
C SER A 176 16.24 -9.54 -28.20
N THR A 177 17.23 -8.65 -28.35
CA THR A 177 16.96 -7.21 -28.51
C THR A 177 16.15 -6.89 -29.76
N MET A 178 16.06 -7.82 -30.70
CA MET A 178 15.12 -7.78 -31.84
C MET A 178 13.77 -8.46 -31.50
N GLY A 179 13.65 -9.05 -30.31
CA GLY A 179 12.45 -9.68 -29.80
C GLY A 179 11.49 -8.66 -29.16
N CYS A 180 10.32 -9.15 -28.79
CA CYS A 180 9.30 -8.38 -28.08
C CYS A 180 9.34 -8.75 -26.59
N ALA A 181 10.29 -8.21 -25.85
CA ALA A 181 10.42 -8.46 -24.42
C ALA A 181 9.28 -7.81 -23.64
N ARG A 182 8.87 -8.45 -22.54
CA ARG A 182 7.86 -7.85 -21.67
C ARG A 182 8.43 -6.62 -20.96
N PRO A 183 7.62 -5.57 -20.74
CA PRO A 183 8.01 -4.47 -19.90
C PRO A 183 8.21 -4.92 -18.44
N VAL A 184 9.11 -4.26 -17.71
CA VAL A 184 9.39 -4.52 -16.29
C VAL A 184 9.42 -3.23 -15.50
N SER A 185 9.52 -3.30 -14.17
CA SER A 185 9.66 -2.15 -13.26
C SER A 185 8.53 -1.14 -13.45
N LEU A 186 7.27 -1.63 -13.43
CA LEU A 186 6.10 -0.78 -13.53
C LEU A 186 6.02 0.16 -12.33
N GLN A 187 5.70 1.42 -12.59
CA GLN A 187 5.56 2.44 -11.55
C GLN A 187 4.35 3.33 -11.82
N ALA A 188 3.71 3.77 -10.75
CA ALA A 188 2.72 4.82 -10.75
C ALA A 188 3.25 6.01 -9.94
N ASN A 189 3.47 7.14 -10.60
CA ASN A 189 4.04 8.35 -10.02
C ASN A 189 3.06 9.52 -10.18
N ASP A 190 3.34 10.65 -9.53
CA ASP A 190 2.54 11.88 -9.60
C ASP A 190 1.04 11.59 -9.42
N ILE A 191 0.73 10.70 -8.46
CA ILE A 191 -0.63 10.29 -8.18
C ILE A 191 -1.41 11.47 -7.61
N THR A 192 -2.56 11.74 -8.20
CA THR A 192 -3.52 12.75 -7.74
C THR A 192 -4.87 12.10 -7.42
N PRO A 193 -5.90 12.82 -6.97
CA PRO A 193 -7.24 12.25 -6.85
C PRO A 193 -7.82 11.73 -8.16
N PHE A 194 -7.39 12.29 -9.31
CA PHE A 194 -8.04 12.04 -10.61
C PHE A 194 -7.09 11.56 -11.70
N SER A 195 -5.79 11.42 -11.40
CA SER A 195 -4.79 11.05 -12.40
C SER A 195 -3.58 10.36 -11.77
N ALA A 196 -2.80 9.68 -12.61
CA ALA A 196 -1.47 9.16 -12.27
C ALA A 196 -0.58 9.13 -13.51
N VAL A 197 0.74 9.15 -13.33
CA VAL A 197 1.73 8.96 -14.38
C VAL A 197 2.26 7.54 -14.29
N LEU A 198 1.96 6.73 -15.29
CA LEU A 198 2.39 5.33 -15.37
C LEU A 198 3.67 5.22 -16.20
N SER A 199 4.65 4.48 -15.70
CA SER A 199 5.93 4.24 -16.38
C SER A 199 6.39 2.80 -16.21
N TRP A 200 7.29 2.36 -17.10
CA TRP A 200 7.88 1.02 -17.11
C TRP A 200 9.20 1.02 -17.89
N SER A 201 10.04 0.04 -17.64
CA SER A 201 11.28 -0.17 -18.42
C SER A 201 11.03 -1.06 -19.62
N THR A 202 11.77 -0.80 -20.73
CA THR A 202 11.61 -1.46 -22.03
C THR A 202 12.95 -1.76 -22.67
N ASN A 203 12.99 -2.64 -23.67
CA ASN A 203 14.20 -2.90 -24.44
C ASN A 203 14.36 -2.02 -25.71
N GLY A 204 13.41 -1.13 -26.00
CA GLY A 204 13.53 -0.11 -27.05
C GLY A 204 13.08 -0.53 -28.46
N ASN A 205 12.47 -1.71 -28.63
CA ASN A 205 11.96 -2.20 -29.91
C ASN A 205 10.42 -2.09 -30.04
N GLU A 206 9.79 -1.46 -29.11
CA GLU A 206 8.35 -1.33 -29.05
C GLU A 206 7.85 -0.19 -29.94
N GLU A 207 6.82 -0.45 -30.73
CA GLU A 207 6.07 0.58 -31.46
C GLU A 207 4.93 1.18 -30.61
N ALA A 208 4.45 0.39 -29.66
CA ALA A 208 3.35 0.74 -28.76
C ALA A 208 3.30 -0.24 -27.59
N TRP A 209 2.43 0.03 -26.65
CA TRP A 209 2.13 -0.87 -25.53
C TRP A 209 0.63 -1.07 -25.40
N ILE A 210 0.23 -2.24 -24.92
CA ILE A 210 -1.14 -2.50 -24.49
C ILE A 210 -1.12 -2.39 -22.97
N LEU A 211 -1.75 -1.34 -22.46
CA LEU A 211 -1.96 -1.09 -21.04
C LEU A 211 -3.34 -1.61 -20.66
N GLU A 212 -3.41 -2.44 -19.62
CA GLU A 212 -4.65 -2.85 -19.00
C GLU A 212 -4.77 -2.16 -17.64
N LEU A 213 -5.87 -1.44 -17.41
CA LEU A 213 -6.23 -0.84 -16.13
C LEU A 213 -7.55 -1.41 -15.67
N ASN A 214 -7.58 -2.11 -14.51
CA ASN A 214 -8.78 -2.75 -13.96
C ASN A 214 -9.56 -3.57 -15.00
N GLY A 215 -8.86 -4.31 -15.87
CA GLY A 215 -9.45 -5.17 -16.90
C GLY A 215 -9.83 -4.46 -18.20
N VAL A 216 -9.54 -3.15 -18.33
CA VAL A 216 -9.80 -2.40 -19.57
C VAL A 216 -8.49 -2.16 -20.32
N GLU A 217 -8.38 -2.72 -21.53
CA GLU A 217 -7.18 -2.57 -22.37
C GLU A 217 -7.22 -1.27 -23.20
N THR A 218 -6.11 -0.57 -23.25
CA THR A 218 -5.87 0.62 -24.07
C THR A 218 -4.52 0.52 -24.75
N THR A 219 -4.42 0.88 -26.05
CA THR A 219 -3.11 0.96 -26.73
C THR A 219 -2.53 2.35 -26.53
N VAL A 220 -1.32 2.41 -26.00
CA VAL A 220 -0.53 3.64 -25.76
C VAL A 220 0.75 3.63 -26.58
N THR A 221 1.19 4.80 -27.05
CA THR A 221 2.36 4.95 -27.92
C THR A 221 3.45 5.82 -27.31
N THR A 222 3.24 6.29 -26.11
CA THR A 222 4.20 7.13 -25.37
C THR A 222 4.31 6.63 -23.93
N GLN A 223 5.50 6.70 -23.37
CA GLN A 223 5.75 6.52 -21.95
C GLN A 223 6.76 7.60 -21.49
N PRO A 224 6.66 8.13 -20.25
CA PRO A 224 5.57 7.86 -19.29
C PRO A 224 4.17 8.21 -19.86
N TYR A 225 3.14 7.52 -19.38
CA TYR A 225 1.76 7.71 -19.81
C TYR A 225 0.93 8.34 -18.70
N LEU A 226 0.35 9.53 -18.96
CA LEU A 226 -0.59 10.17 -18.05
C LEU A 226 -1.96 9.53 -18.24
N ILE A 227 -2.51 8.98 -17.15
CA ILE A 227 -3.90 8.54 -17.11
C ILE A 227 -4.73 9.53 -16.29
N GLU A 228 -5.89 9.91 -16.82
CA GLU A 228 -6.82 10.89 -16.25
C GLU A 228 -8.21 10.27 -16.04
N ASP A 229 -9.15 11.04 -15.52
CA ASP A 229 -10.53 10.65 -15.22
C ASP A 229 -10.63 9.48 -14.21
N LEU A 230 -9.65 9.34 -13.35
CA LEU A 230 -9.68 8.40 -12.23
C LEU A 230 -10.66 8.91 -11.15
N ARG A 231 -11.08 8.02 -10.26
CA ARG A 231 -11.89 8.38 -9.08
C ARG A 231 -10.97 8.57 -7.87
N PRO A 232 -11.29 9.53 -7.00
CA PRO A 232 -10.56 9.70 -5.76
C PRO A 232 -10.62 8.44 -4.89
N PHE A 233 -9.58 8.24 -4.10
CA PHE A 233 -9.42 7.17 -3.14
C PHE A 233 -9.88 5.81 -3.67
N THR A 234 -9.33 5.42 -4.81
CA THR A 234 -9.72 4.19 -5.51
C THR A 234 -8.46 3.42 -5.91
N ASP A 235 -8.49 2.12 -5.66
CA ASP A 235 -7.42 1.22 -6.07
C ASP A 235 -7.51 0.92 -7.57
N TYR A 236 -6.40 1.09 -8.24
CA TYR A 236 -6.21 0.77 -9.65
C TYR A 236 -5.07 -0.22 -9.81
N THR A 237 -5.37 -1.35 -10.42
CA THR A 237 -4.35 -2.33 -10.81
C THR A 237 -4.08 -2.18 -12.30
N PHE A 238 -2.81 -2.01 -12.67
CA PHE A 238 -2.44 -1.99 -14.07
C PHE A 238 -1.29 -2.94 -14.38
N ARG A 239 -1.26 -3.38 -15.63
CA ARG A 239 -0.17 -4.14 -16.25
C ARG A 239 0.00 -3.72 -17.70
N VAL A 240 1.17 -4.01 -18.25
CA VAL A 240 1.53 -3.59 -19.59
C VAL A 240 2.15 -4.75 -20.34
N LYS A 241 1.89 -4.85 -21.64
CA LYS A 241 2.65 -5.70 -22.59
C LYS A 241 3.11 -4.89 -23.77
N ALA A 242 4.26 -5.22 -24.31
CA ALA A 242 4.83 -4.57 -25.46
C ALA A 242 4.13 -5.01 -26.76
N LYS A 243 4.06 -4.10 -27.72
CA LYS A 243 3.65 -4.35 -29.09
C LYS A 243 4.78 -3.91 -30.01
N CYS A 244 5.42 -4.87 -30.64
CA CYS A 244 6.63 -4.69 -31.42
C CYS A 244 6.37 -4.75 -32.92
N GLU A 245 7.39 -4.48 -33.71
CA GLU A 245 7.36 -4.54 -35.19
C GLU A 245 6.84 -5.91 -35.68
N GLY A 246 6.09 -5.88 -36.77
CA GLY A 246 5.50 -7.10 -37.34
C GLY A 246 4.23 -7.58 -36.62
N GLY A 247 3.76 -6.87 -35.59
CA GLY A 247 2.53 -7.19 -34.84
C GLY A 247 2.73 -8.21 -33.72
N ASN A 248 3.97 -8.54 -33.39
CA ASN A 248 4.31 -9.36 -32.23
C ASN A 248 3.93 -8.62 -30.94
N VAL A 249 3.52 -9.39 -29.92
CA VAL A 249 3.25 -8.87 -28.58
C VAL A 249 4.01 -9.70 -27.55
N SER A 250 4.46 -9.03 -26.48
CA SER A 250 5.13 -9.72 -25.38
C SER A 250 4.13 -10.39 -24.42
N GLU A 251 4.65 -11.14 -23.46
CA GLU A 251 3.90 -11.48 -22.25
C GLU A 251 3.57 -10.22 -21.44
N TRP A 252 2.65 -10.35 -20.50
CA TRP A 252 2.30 -9.27 -19.60
C TRP A 252 3.40 -9.03 -18.56
N ALA A 253 3.71 -7.78 -18.26
CA ALA A 253 4.43 -7.41 -17.06
C ALA A 253 3.64 -7.80 -15.80
N LEU A 254 4.35 -7.95 -14.68
CA LEU A 254 3.68 -8.15 -13.37
C LEU A 254 2.79 -6.95 -13.06
N PRO A 255 1.53 -7.19 -12.63
CA PRO A 255 0.63 -6.10 -12.31
C PRO A 255 1.08 -5.38 -11.03
N ILE A 256 0.94 -4.06 -11.01
CA ILE A 256 1.05 -3.28 -9.78
C ILE A 256 -0.27 -2.58 -9.48
N THR A 257 -0.51 -2.33 -8.20
CA THR A 257 -1.69 -1.60 -7.71
C THR A 257 -1.25 -0.29 -7.08
N PHE A 258 -1.95 0.79 -7.40
CA PHE A 258 -1.81 2.09 -6.75
C PHE A 258 -3.17 2.62 -6.33
N THR A 259 -3.20 3.44 -5.28
CA THR A 259 -4.41 4.10 -4.81
C THR A 259 -4.34 5.59 -5.14
N THR A 260 -5.38 6.14 -5.76
CA THR A 260 -5.49 7.59 -5.98
C THR A 260 -5.65 8.35 -4.66
N LEU A 261 -5.18 9.60 -4.61
CA LEU A 261 -5.34 10.43 -3.43
C LEU A 261 -6.80 10.77 -3.18
N CYS A 262 -7.12 11.17 -1.95
CA CYS A 262 -8.42 11.73 -1.63
C CYS A 262 -8.59 13.10 -2.27
N ASP A 263 -9.84 13.41 -2.65
CA ASP A 263 -10.22 14.76 -3.10
C ASP A 263 -10.20 15.74 -1.92
N VAL A 264 -10.25 17.03 -2.23
CA VAL A 264 -10.29 18.10 -1.23
C VAL A 264 -11.58 18.01 -0.40
N ILE A 265 -11.43 17.94 0.91
CA ILE A 265 -12.56 17.94 1.85
C ILE A 265 -12.97 19.39 2.14
N LYS A 266 -14.21 19.73 1.81
CA LYS A 266 -14.72 21.07 2.05
C LYS A 266 -15.16 21.24 3.50
N VAL A 267 -14.59 22.24 4.17
CA VAL A 267 -14.92 22.61 5.55
C VAL A 267 -15.60 23.98 5.54
N THR A 268 -16.61 24.18 6.37
CA THR A 268 -17.28 25.46 6.56
C THR A 268 -17.57 25.70 8.05
N ASP A 269 -17.96 26.90 8.40
CA ASP A 269 -18.31 27.24 9.80
C ASP A 269 -19.42 26.33 10.36
N ASP A 270 -20.35 25.89 9.51
CA ASP A 270 -21.47 25.01 9.89
C ASP A 270 -21.20 23.50 9.67
N MET A 271 -20.14 23.18 8.95
CA MET A 271 -19.74 21.79 8.63
C MET A 271 -18.25 21.60 8.90
N PRO A 272 -17.84 21.42 10.15
CA PRO A 272 -16.45 21.08 10.47
C PRO A 272 -16.10 19.69 9.94
N TYR A 273 -14.82 19.48 9.62
CA TYR A 273 -14.26 18.14 9.48
C TYR A 273 -14.18 17.50 10.84
N PHE A 274 -14.53 16.23 10.95
CA PHE A 274 -14.42 15.44 12.17
C PHE A 274 -14.03 14.00 11.83
N ASP A 275 -13.11 13.46 12.61
CA ASP A 275 -12.66 12.08 12.55
C ASP A 275 -12.40 11.56 13.96
N ASP A 276 -13.15 10.53 14.37
CA ASP A 276 -13.04 9.87 15.68
C ASP A 276 -12.40 8.48 15.59
N PHE A 277 -11.91 8.12 14.40
CA PHE A 277 -11.25 6.84 14.11
C PHE A 277 -12.02 5.58 14.54
N GLU A 278 -13.35 5.69 14.76
CA GLU A 278 -14.21 4.60 15.24
C GLU A 278 -14.87 3.80 14.10
N GLY A 279 -14.84 4.31 12.86
CA GLY A 279 -15.47 3.70 11.70
C GLY A 279 -14.54 2.81 10.88
N ASP A 280 -15.13 1.89 10.12
CA ASP A 280 -14.38 1.07 9.16
C ASP A 280 -13.79 1.92 8.01
N ASP A 281 -14.35 3.13 7.78
CA ASP A 281 -13.94 4.07 6.74
C ASP A 281 -13.09 5.25 7.29
N ASP A 282 -12.88 5.32 8.60
CA ASP A 282 -12.00 6.28 9.24
C ASP A 282 -10.54 5.92 8.91
N PHE A 283 -9.63 6.86 8.84
CA PHE A 283 -8.28 6.67 8.34
C PHE A 283 -8.14 6.61 6.81
N VAL A 284 -9.26 6.52 6.08
CA VAL A 284 -9.31 6.34 4.64
C VAL A 284 -8.55 7.44 3.88
N CYS A 285 -8.65 8.69 4.36
CA CYS A 285 -8.02 9.84 3.73
C CYS A 285 -6.80 10.37 4.49
N TRP A 286 -6.33 9.65 5.49
CA TRP A 286 -5.06 9.93 6.14
C TRP A 286 -3.92 9.18 5.44
N GLN A 287 -2.78 9.82 5.34
CA GLN A 287 -1.59 9.23 4.73
C GLN A 287 -0.47 9.09 5.74
N ASN A 288 0.17 7.92 5.73
CA ASN A 288 1.33 7.61 6.56
C ASN A 288 2.62 7.84 5.78
N GLU A 289 3.54 8.62 6.34
CA GLU A 289 4.90 8.80 5.86
C GLU A 289 5.87 8.31 6.94
N ILE A 290 6.57 7.21 6.68
CA ILE A 290 7.64 6.74 7.57
C ILE A 290 8.89 7.55 7.27
N ILE A 291 9.38 8.31 8.24
CA ILE A 291 10.56 9.18 8.10
C ILE A 291 11.81 8.41 8.52
N THR A 292 11.75 7.71 9.66
CA THR A 292 12.79 6.79 10.11
C THR A 292 12.16 5.60 10.84
N GLY A 293 12.83 4.44 10.82
CA GLY A 293 12.26 3.22 11.40
C GLY A 293 11.27 2.54 10.45
N ILE A 294 10.38 1.75 10.99
CA ILE A 294 9.39 0.96 10.21
C ILE A 294 7.96 1.06 10.75
N ASP A 295 7.75 1.77 11.84
CA ASP A 295 6.48 1.82 12.55
C ASP A 295 5.58 2.94 12.01
N PRO A 296 4.49 2.61 11.27
CA PRO A 296 3.49 3.60 10.85
C PRO A 296 2.54 3.94 12.01
N TRP A 297 1.78 5.00 11.85
CA TRP A 297 0.55 5.18 12.61
C TRP A 297 -0.45 4.10 12.25
N VAL A 298 -1.13 3.51 13.24
CA VAL A 298 -2.17 2.50 13.06
C VAL A 298 -3.39 2.86 13.89
N ILE A 299 -4.57 2.34 13.53
CA ILE A 299 -5.77 2.42 14.36
C ILE A 299 -5.73 1.26 15.35
N ASP A 300 -5.71 1.56 16.64
CA ASP A 300 -6.08 0.64 17.72
C ASP A 300 -7.54 0.91 18.11
N PRO A 301 -8.33 -0.09 18.59
CA PRO A 301 -9.78 0.06 18.71
C PRO A 301 -10.21 1.39 19.32
N GLY A 302 -10.65 2.30 18.46
CA GLY A 302 -11.16 3.61 18.78
C GLY A 302 -10.17 4.74 18.96
N TYR A 303 -8.85 4.56 18.73
CA TYR A 303 -7.94 5.72 18.67
C TYR A 303 -6.79 5.51 17.73
N LEU A 304 -6.23 6.62 17.28
CA LEU A 304 -4.98 6.64 16.52
C LEU A 304 -3.81 6.40 17.46
N ILE A 305 -2.98 5.41 17.13
CA ILE A 305 -1.80 5.07 17.91
C ILE A 305 -0.56 5.08 17.02
N LEU A 306 0.53 5.67 17.51
CA LEU A 306 1.84 5.38 16.97
C LEU A 306 2.29 4.05 17.56
N ASN A 307 2.26 3.00 16.76
CA ASN A 307 2.61 1.66 17.21
C ASN A 307 4.12 1.48 17.22
N ASN A 308 4.68 1.44 18.42
CA ASN A 308 6.06 1.08 18.64
C ASN A 308 6.11 -0.43 18.87
N THR A 309 6.34 -1.21 17.79
CA THR A 309 6.41 -2.65 17.94
C THR A 309 7.63 -3.05 18.77
N ALA A 310 7.46 -3.97 19.71
CA ALA A 310 8.48 -4.38 20.68
C ALA A 310 9.80 -4.91 20.05
N PHE A 311 9.80 -5.19 18.76
CA PHE A 311 10.95 -5.71 18.03
C PHE A 311 12.00 -4.65 17.64
N PHE A 312 11.70 -3.36 17.66
CA PHE A 312 12.58 -2.27 17.20
C PHE A 312 12.86 -1.21 18.25
N ILE A 313 12.74 -1.55 19.47
CA ILE A 313 12.87 -0.72 20.70
C ILE A 313 14.20 0.07 20.77
N TRP A 314 15.23 -0.35 20.06
CA TRP A 314 16.59 0.20 20.24
C TRP A 314 16.93 1.35 19.29
N LEU A 315 16.14 1.67 18.28
CA LEU A 315 16.55 2.63 17.25
C LEU A 315 15.70 3.89 17.21
N GLY A 316 14.55 3.93 17.88
CA GLY A 316 13.59 5.01 17.71
C GLY A 316 12.98 4.98 16.31
N GLY A 317 11.81 5.56 16.13
CA GLY A 317 11.17 5.71 14.84
C GLY A 317 10.50 7.07 14.75
N GLU A 318 10.32 7.58 13.54
CA GLU A 318 9.58 8.79 13.27
C GLU A 318 8.61 8.53 12.13
N ALA A 319 7.32 8.79 12.37
CA ALA A 319 6.28 8.66 11.37
C ALA A 319 5.34 9.86 11.41
N ARG A 320 4.91 10.28 10.23
CA ARG A 320 3.96 11.38 10.05
C ARG A 320 2.66 10.86 9.48
N LEU A 321 1.57 11.16 10.16
CA LEU A 321 0.22 10.96 9.68
C LEU A 321 -0.37 12.30 9.27
N TYR A 322 -0.78 12.46 7.99
CA TYR A 322 -1.31 13.71 7.50
C TYR A 322 -2.64 13.56 6.79
N SER A 323 -3.48 14.59 6.92
CA SER A 323 -4.85 14.62 6.38
C SER A 323 -4.88 14.71 4.86
N ALA A 324 -6.04 14.36 4.25
CA ALA A 324 -6.41 14.87 2.94
C ALA A 324 -6.32 16.41 2.90
N PRO A 325 -6.23 17.02 1.72
CA PRO A 325 -6.36 18.46 1.61
C PRO A 325 -7.73 18.94 2.11
N LEU A 326 -7.74 19.98 2.94
CA LEU A 326 -8.94 20.61 3.51
C LEU A 326 -9.13 21.97 2.88
N ASP A 327 -10.30 22.25 2.31
CA ASP A 327 -10.67 23.60 1.87
C ASP A 327 -11.16 24.40 3.08
N LEU A 328 -10.26 25.20 3.65
CA LEU A 328 -10.51 26.09 4.78
C LEU A 328 -10.79 27.54 4.35
N SER A 329 -10.90 27.83 3.05
CA SER A 329 -11.03 29.20 2.50
C SER A 329 -12.29 29.94 2.98
N ALA A 330 -13.33 29.19 3.36
CA ALA A 330 -14.59 29.72 3.85
C ALA A 330 -14.76 29.62 5.38
N VAL A 331 -13.73 29.17 6.11
CA VAL A 331 -13.79 28.97 7.57
C VAL A 331 -13.35 30.23 8.30
N THR A 332 -14.18 30.68 9.23
CA THR A 332 -13.87 31.84 10.10
C THR A 332 -13.01 31.35 11.29
N GLU A 333 -11.83 31.97 11.49
CA GLU A 333 -10.91 31.59 12.55
C GLU A 333 -10.62 30.06 12.54
N PRO A 334 -10.03 29.53 11.45
CA PRO A 334 -9.79 28.08 11.30
C PRO A 334 -8.98 27.52 12.47
N THR A 335 -9.48 26.44 13.03
CA THR A 335 -8.98 25.88 14.28
C THR A 335 -8.94 24.35 14.17
N LEU A 336 -7.86 23.76 14.67
CA LEU A 336 -7.71 22.34 14.91
C LEU A 336 -8.02 22.07 16.40
N MET A 337 -8.87 21.10 16.66
CA MET A 337 -9.11 20.55 17.98
C MET A 337 -8.92 19.03 17.94
N PHE A 338 -8.23 18.45 18.92
CA PHE A 338 -8.02 17.03 19.01
C PHE A 338 -7.74 16.62 20.45
N ASN A 339 -7.91 15.36 20.76
CA ASN A 339 -7.48 14.75 22.01
C ASN A 339 -6.16 14.03 21.80
N HIS A 340 -5.24 14.11 22.74
CA HIS A 340 -4.02 13.31 22.74
C HIS A 340 -3.74 12.69 24.12
N LYS A 341 -2.92 11.64 24.11
CA LYS A 341 -2.45 10.96 25.31
C LYS A 341 -1.05 10.41 25.05
N GLN A 342 -0.11 10.73 25.95
CA GLN A 342 1.27 10.27 25.91
C GLN A 342 1.61 9.58 27.22
N LEU A 343 1.98 8.30 27.15
CA LEU A 343 2.25 7.51 28.33
C LEU A 343 3.76 7.47 28.63
N GLN A 344 4.09 7.62 29.91
CA GLN A 344 5.46 7.49 30.37
C GLN A 344 5.89 6.03 30.36
N GLY A 345 6.85 5.69 29.52
CA GLY A 345 7.50 4.38 29.53
C GLY A 345 8.77 4.35 30.40
N GLU A 346 9.44 3.18 30.44
CA GLU A 346 10.65 2.97 31.21
C GLU A 346 11.81 3.83 30.67
N TYR A 347 11.86 4.09 29.36
CA TYR A 347 12.97 4.74 28.68
C TYR A 347 12.66 6.16 28.17
N GLY A 348 11.39 6.58 28.21
CA GLY A 348 11.02 7.92 27.77
C GLY A 348 9.52 8.11 27.58
N VAL A 349 9.18 9.17 26.88
CA VAL A 349 7.85 9.54 26.41
C VAL A 349 7.95 9.78 24.93
N GLU A 350 6.98 9.32 24.17
CA GLU A 350 6.89 9.62 22.73
C GLU A 350 6.66 11.12 22.54
N GLU A 351 7.25 11.73 21.53
CA GLU A 351 7.05 13.13 21.20
C GLU A 351 5.97 13.27 20.12
N LEU A 352 5.09 14.25 20.27
CA LEU A 352 4.07 14.60 19.29
C LEU A 352 4.31 16.01 18.77
N TYR A 353 4.55 16.13 17.47
CA TYR A 353 4.64 17.40 16.77
C TYR A 353 3.43 17.59 15.88
N ILE A 354 2.80 18.76 15.97
CA ILE A 354 1.71 19.15 15.08
C ILE A 354 2.29 20.04 14.00
N TRP A 355 2.02 19.66 12.74
CA TRP A 355 2.49 20.38 11.57
C TRP A 355 1.32 20.79 10.68
N TYR A 356 1.54 21.78 9.84
CA TYR A 356 0.64 22.17 8.78
C TYR A 356 1.40 22.52 7.51
N ARG A 357 0.69 22.52 6.38
CA ARG A 357 1.12 23.12 5.12
C ARG A 357 -0.06 23.74 4.39
N THR A 358 0.20 24.77 3.59
CA THR A 358 -0.84 25.54 2.89
C THR A 358 -1.25 24.91 1.58
N ALA A 359 -0.39 24.05 1.01
CA ALA A 359 -0.70 23.22 -0.14
C ALA A 359 0.09 21.88 -0.06
N PRO A 360 -0.35 20.81 -0.73
CA PRO A 360 0.35 19.53 -0.75
C PRO A 360 1.80 19.56 -1.22
N THR A 361 2.18 20.59 -2.00
CA THR A 361 3.55 20.79 -2.51
C THR A 361 4.42 21.66 -1.62
N ASP A 362 3.87 22.24 -0.56
CA ASP A 362 4.60 23.11 0.35
C ASP A 362 5.36 22.32 1.40
N ASP A 363 6.44 22.90 1.92
CA ASP A 363 7.14 22.34 3.08
C ASP A 363 6.28 22.40 4.34
N TRP A 364 6.36 21.37 5.16
CA TRP A 364 5.69 21.33 6.46
C TRP A 364 6.20 22.41 7.41
N GLN A 365 5.29 23.11 8.08
CA GLN A 365 5.57 24.15 9.06
C GLN A 365 5.14 23.67 10.44
N PRO A 366 5.99 23.86 11.49
CA PRO A 366 5.62 23.45 12.84
C PRO A 366 4.51 24.35 13.40
N LEU A 367 3.55 23.75 14.09
CA LEU A 367 2.45 24.45 14.76
C LEU A 367 2.60 24.35 16.28
N GLU A 368 2.84 23.15 16.82
CA GLU A 368 2.97 22.91 18.27
C GLU A 368 3.76 21.61 18.52
N VAL A 369 4.27 21.44 19.76
CA VAL A 369 4.98 20.25 20.19
C VAL A 369 4.59 19.84 21.61
N PHE A 370 4.41 18.53 21.80
CA PHE A 370 4.11 17.90 23.09
C PHE A 370 5.18 16.85 23.38
N ILE A 371 5.96 17.07 24.45
CA ILE A 371 7.10 16.22 24.84
C ILE A 371 6.99 15.71 26.28
N GLU A 372 5.92 16.08 26.99
CA GLU A 372 5.71 15.67 28.38
C GLU A 372 4.59 14.62 28.46
N PRO A 373 4.68 13.66 29.37
CA PRO A 373 3.62 12.67 29.56
C PRO A 373 2.34 13.30 30.05
N THR A 374 1.19 12.80 29.58
CA THR A 374 -0.11 13.22 30.07
C THR A 374 -0.60 12.29 31.19
N THR A 375 -1.48 12.80 32.06
CA THR A 375 -2.12 11.97 33.11
C THR A 375 -3.37 11.23 32.61
N GLY A 376 -3.82 11.52 31.41
CA GLY A 376 -5.01 11.00 30.74
C GLY A 376 -5.15 11.67 29.39
N TRP A 377 -6.32 11.61 28.80
CA TRP A 377 -6.63 12.37 27.59
C TRP A 377 -6.62 13.87 27.87
N GLU A 378 -5.95 14.63 27.02
CA GLU A 378 -5.91 16.09 27.04
C GLU A 378 -6.41 16.63 25.72
N THR A 379 -7.38 17.58 25.79
CA THR A 379 -7.92 18.26 24.62
C THR A 379 -7.07 19.47 24.28
N VAL A 380 -6.63 19.55 23.04
CA VAL A 380 -5.83 20.65 22.49
C VAL A 380 -6.65 21.43 21.48
N THR A 381 -6.47 22.76 21.47
CA THR A 381 -7.11 23.67 20.52
C THR A 381 -6.04 24.60 19.95
N LEU A 382 -5.82 24.56 18.64
CA LEU A 382 -4.77 25.30 17.94
C LEU A 382 -5.37 26.11 16.77
N ALA A 383 -5.04 27.41 16.70
CA ALA A 383 -5.40 28.21 15.54
C ALA A 383 -4.59 27.77 14.31
N LEU A 384 -5.24 27.61 13.17
CA LEU A 384 -4.60 27.23 11.90
C LEU A 384 -4.26 28.50 11.10
N PRO A 385 -2.97 28.84 10.98
CA PRO A 385 -2.57 30.05 10.27
C PRO A 385 -2.63 29.87 8.75
N ASN A 386 -2.82 30.96 8.02
CA ASN A 386 -2.72 31.01 6.55
C ASN A 386 -3.62 30.00 5.83
N ALA A 387 -4.86 29.85 6.29
CA ALA A 387 -5.82 28.90 5.70
C ALA A 387 -5.99 29.09 4.19
N THR A 388 -6.05 27.96 3.47
CA THR A 388 -6.18 27.88 2.01
C THR A 388 -7.27 26.89 1.63
N ASP A 389 -7.48 26.70 0.34
CA ASP A 389 -8.40 25.71 -0.23
C ASP A 389 -7.79 24.30 -0.37
N THR A 390 -6.53 24.10 0.01
CA THR A 390 -5.81 22.82 -0.05
C THR A 390 -4.93 22.56 1.18
N TYR A 391 -5.36 23.08 2.31
CA TYR A 391 -4.65 23.03 3.59
C TYR A 391 -4.51 21.58 4.11
N GLN A 392 -3.37 21.25 4.70
CA GLN A 392 -3.19 19.96 5.36
C GLN A 392 -2.64 20.12 6.76
N ILE A 393 -3.05 19.23 7.67
CA ILE A 393 -2.52 19.07 9.02
C ILE A 393 -1.80 17.74 9.13
N ALA A 394 -0.83 17.65 10.04
CA ALA A 394 -0.12 16.42 10.31
C ALA A 394 0.19 16.23 11.79
N PHE A 395 0.14 14.97 12.22
CA PHE A 395 0.60 14.44 13.49
C PHE A 395 1.90 13.69 13.24
N ASN A 396 3.03 14.20 13.72
CA ASN A 396 4.33 13.58 13.57
C ASN A 396 4.75 13.03 14.91
N GLY A 397 4.83 11.71 15.02
CA GLY A 397 5.25 11.00 16.22
C GLY A 397 6.71 10.62 16.14
N ILE A 398 7.46 10.82 17.24
CA ILE A 398 8.82 10.33 17.43
C ILE A 398 8.81 9.36 18.61
N ALA A 399 9.21 8.11 18.33
CA ALA A 399 9.22 7.05 19.32
C ALA A 399 10.51 7.07 20.16
N HIS A 400 10.35 7.04 21.49
CA HIS A 400 11.42 6.98 22.48
C HIS A 400 11.27 5.80 23.45
N ASN A 401 10.58 4.73 23.01
CA ASN A 401 10.25 3.55 23.84
C ASN A 401 9.37 3.89 25.07
N GLY A 402 8.45 4.82 24.88
CA GLY A 402 7.35 5.07 25.80
C GLY A 402 6.34 3.94 25.81
N GLU A 403 5.20 4.15 26.48
CA GLU A 403 4.07 3.20 26.52
C GLU A 403 2.96 3.56 25.52
N GLY A 404 3.22 4.50 24.59
CA GLY A 404 2.35 4.85 23.48
C GLY A 404 2.01 6.34 23.41
N LEU A 405 1.77 6.75 22.18
CA LEU A 405 1.28 8.06 21.77
C LEU A 405 -0.06 7.86 21.05
N TYR A 406 -1.09 8.56 21.52
CA TYR A 406 -2.45 8.41 21.02
C TYR A 406 -3.01 9.76 20.59
N VAL A 407 -3.77 9.78 19.50
CA VAL A 407 -4.53 10.94 18.99
C VAL A 407 -5.95 10.49 18.68
N ASP A 408 -6.93 11.34 18.98
CA ASP A 408 -8.35 11.01 18.84
C ASP A 408 -9.20 12.27 18.65
N ASP A 409 -10.46 12.12 18.23
CA ASP A 409 -11.45 13.19 18.08
C ASP A 409 -10.92 14.42 17.28
N VAL A 410 -10.27 14.17 16.15
CA VAL A 410 -9.67 15.25 15.34
C VAL A 410 -10.76 16.05 14.66
N THR A 411 -10.83 17.33 14.98
CA THR A 411 -11.83 18.26 14.42
C THR A 411 -11.15 19.49 13.84
N VAL A 412 -11.54 19.88 12.62
CA VAL A 412 -11.09 21.13 11.98
C VAL A 412 -12.31 21.95 11.57
N GLY A 413 -12.39 23.20 12.02
CA GLY A 413 -13.52 24.06 11.73
C GLY A 413 -13.37 25.48 12.31
N ALA A 414 -14.45 26.23 12.35
CA ALA A 414 -14.46 27.55 12.98
C ALA A 414 -14.32 27.44 14.50
N TYR A 415 -13.48 28.28 15.11
CA TYR A 415 -13.27 28.31 16.57
C TYR A 415 -14.59 28.37 17.37
N SER A 416 -15.50 29.25 16.94
CA SER A 416 -16.80 29.42 17.60
C SER A 416 -17.67 28.15 17.58
N THR A 417 -17.58 27.37 16.49
CA THR A 417 -18.33 26.12 16.35
C THR A 417 -17.72 25.01 17.20
N LEU A 418 -16.38 24.88 17.20
CA LEU A 418 -15.67 23.84 17.94
C LEU A 418 -15.80 24.02 19.46
N VAL A 419 -15.61 25.23 19.96
CA VAL A 419 -15.73 25.52 21.39
C VAL A 419 -17.19 25.44 21.86
N GLY A 420 -18.15 25.76 20.98
CA GLY A 420 -19.59 25.61 21.25
C GLY A 420 -20.05 24.14 21.29
N LEU A 421 -19.40 23.24 20.58
CA LEU A 421 -19.71 21.80 20.62
C LEU A 421 -19.35 21.15 21.97
N SER A 422 -18.42 21.71 22.74
CA SER A 422 -18.01 21.18 24.04
C SER A 422 -19.05 21.42 25.17
N GLU A 423 -20.11 22.23 24.93
CA GLU A 423 -21.23 22.46 25.87
C GLU A 423 -22.55 21.75 25.49
N THR A 424 -22.59 21.05 24.35
CA THR A 424 -23.80 20.34 23.94
C THR A 424 -23.98 19.04 24.74
N THR A 425 -25.01 18.96 25.51
CA THR A 425 -25.50 17.68 26.07
C THR A 425 -25.72 16.70 24.94
N ALA A 426 -24.95 15.59 24.93
CA ALA A 426 -25.00 14.58 23.88
C ALA A 426 -26.46 14.25 23.51
N VAL A 427 -26.78 14.37 22.21
CA VAL A 427 -28.07 13.94 21.70
C VAL A 427 -28.07 12.41 21.68
N ASN A 428 -28.82 11.83 22.63
CA ASN A 428 -29.05 10.39 22.67
C ASN A 428 -30.35 10.06 21.97
N ALA A 429 -30.31 9.11 21.04
CA ALA A 429 -31.50 8.64 20.38
C ALA A 429 -31.53 7.10 20.27
N SER A 430 -32.72 6.55 20.24
CA SER A 430 -32.96 5.14 19.98
C SER A 430 -33.97 4.97 18.85
N VAL A 431 -33.86 3.86 18.11
CA VAL A 431 -34.75 3.51 17.00
C VAL A 431 -35.38 2.15 17.29
N SER A 432 -36.71 2.08 17.29
CA SER A 432 -37.43 0.83 17.50
C SER A 432 -38.65 0.68 16.57
N PRO A 433 -38.98 -0.54 16.12
CA PRO A 433 -38.18 -1.74 16.24
C PRO A 433 -36.93 -1.68 15.34
N ASN A 434 -35.82 -2.23 15.79
CA ASN A 434 -34.60 -2.41 15.01
C ASN A 434 -34.04 -3.83 15.31
N PRO A 435 -34.07 -4.79 14.38
CA PRO A 435 -34.50 -4.69 12.98
C PRO A 435 -36.00 -4.37 12.79
N THR A 436 -36.35 -3.80 11.61
CA THR A 436 -37.73 -3.44 11.27
C THR A 436 -38.20 -4.05 9.96
N THR A 437 -39.51 -4.33 9.86
CA THR A 437 -40.18 -4.71 8.60
C THR A 437 -40.98 -3.56 8.00
N GLY A 438 -41.09 -2.41 8.66
CA GLY A 438 -41.94 -1.30 8.21
C GLY A 438 -41.69 0.00 8.98
N THR A 439 -42.68 0.43 9.74
CA THR A 439 -42.61 1.69 10.50
C THR A 439 -41.66 1.59 11.69
N ILE A 440 -40.87 2.65 11.88
CA ILE A 440 -39.99 2.84 13.03
C ILE A 440 -40.40 4.05 13.85
N THR A 441 -40.13 4.00 15.14
CA THR A 441 -40.23 5.14 16.06
C THR A 441 -38.82 5.48 16.52
N ILE A 442 -38.49 6.76 16.46
CA ILE A 442 -37.26 7.35 17.01
C ILE A 442 -37.63 8.04 18.29
N GLU A 443 -36.91 7.72 19.36
CA GLU A 443 -36.98 8.41 20.65
C GLU A 443 -35.67 9.12 20.91
N ALA A 444 -35.69 10.43 21.16
CA ALA A 444 -34.48 11.24 21.36
C ALA A 444 -34.65 12.18 22.56
N ASN A 445 -33.57 12.51 23.23
CA ASN A 445 -33.55 13.42 24.40
C ASN A 445 -33.62 14.92 23.99
N ILE A 446 -34.25 15.22 22.87
CA ILE A 446 -34.44 16.57 22.31
C ILE A 446 -35.94 16.87 22.15
N SER A 447 -36.31 18.13 22.31
CA SER A 447 -37.73 18.55 22.16
C SER A 447 -38.13 18.74 20.69
N GLN A 448 -37.22 19.23 19.88
CA GLN A 448 -37.42 19.48 18.44
C GLN A 448 -36.14 19.15 17.67
N GLY A 449 -36.30 18.69 16.41
CA GLY A 449 -35.19 18.33 15.53
C GLY A 449 -35.68 17.70 14.25
N THR A 450 -34.77 17.24 13.43
CA THR A 450 -35.06 16.57 12.17
C THR A 450 -34.34 15.22 12.14
N VAL A 451 -35.05 14.18 11.71
CA VAL A 451 -34.47 12.87 11.41
C VAL A 451 -34.36 12.70 9.90
N SER A 452 -33.19 12.37 9.42
CA SER A 452 -32.93 11.99 8.03
C SER A 452 -32.51 10.52 7.96
N ILE A 453 -33.20 9.71 7.16
CA ILE A 453 -32.79 8.34 6.85
C ILE A 453 -31.99 8.35 5.56
N VAL A 454 -30.77 7.80 5.61
CA VAL A 454 -29.90 7.62 4.44
C VAL A 454 -29.54 6.14 4.28
N ASP A 455 -29.30 5.69 3.05
CA ASP A 455 -28.74 4.36 2.79
C ASP A 455 -27.19 4.39 2.94
N MET A 456 -26.55 3.22 2.82
CA MET A 456 -25.08 3.07 2.94
C MET A 456 -24.28 3.84 1.88
N THR A 457 -24.93 4.36 0.83
CA THR A 457 -24.28 5.23 -0.18
C THR A 457 -24.48 6.71 0.12
N GLY A 458 -25.07 7.07 1.27
CA GLY A 458 -25.40 8.45 1.64
C GLY A 458 -26.65 9.01 0.94
N ARG A 459 -27.35 8.20 0.13
CA ARG A 459 -28.55 8.65 -0.56
C ARG A 459 -29.69 8.83 0.44
N HIS A 460 -30.30 10.01 0.42
CA HIS A 460 -31.46 10.34 1.25
C HIS A 460 -32.68 9.49 0.87
N ILE A 461 -33.35 8.92 1.89
CA ILE A 461 -34.51 8.03 1.76
C ILE A 461 -35.78 8.68 2.30
N ALA A 462 -35.73 9.24 3.50
CA ALA A 462 -36.89 9.82 4.16
C ALA A 462 -36.45 10.87 5.20
N THR A 463 -37.37 11.80 5.51
CA THR A 463 -37.19 12.79 6.59
C THR A 463 -38.43 12.85 7.46
N ALA A 464 -38.28 13.10 8.77
CA ALA A 464 -39.36 13.39 9.70
C ALA A 464 -38.92 14.43 10.71
N GLU A 465 -39.87 15.20 11.22
CA GLU A 465 -39.64 16.12 12.32
C GLU A 465 -39.72 15.36 13.65
N VAL A 466 -38.79 15.68 14.57
CA VAL A 466 -38.87 15.25 15.97
C VAL A 466 -39.70 16.28 16.72
N ALA A 467 -40.77 15.84 17.38
CA ALA A 467 -41.60 16.65 18.26
C ALA A 467 -41.72 15.96 19.62
N ASP A 468 -41.45 16.70 20.69
CA ASP A 468 -41.48 16.19 22.06
C ASP A 468 -40.66 14.89 22.25
N GLY A 469 -39.50 14.80 21.59
CA GLY A 469 -38.61 13.65 21.70
C GLY A 469 -38.97 12.46 20.81
N HIS A 470 -39.99 12.57 19.96
CA HIS A 470 -40.47 11.45 19.15
C HIS A 470 -40.59 11.79 17.66
N ALA A 471 -40.23 10.83 16.81
CA ALA A 471 -40.51 10.86 15.38
C ALA A 471 -40.90 9.47 14.89
N THR A 472 -41.73 9.40 13.82
CA THR A 472 -42.13 8.14 13.22
C THR A 472 -41.89 8.19 11.73
N ILE A 473 -41.29 7.14 11.18
CA ILE A 473 -40.96 7.03 9.75
C ILE A 473 -41.43 5.66 9.24
N ASP A 474 -42.12 5.66 8.09
CA ASP A 474 -42.52 4.45 7.40
C ASP A 474 -41.50 4.06 6.33
N LEU A 475 -40.83 2.93 6.54
CA LEU A 475 -39.85 2.32 5.64
C LEU A 475 -40.43 1.06 4.91
N SER A 476 -41.75 0.83 4.95
CA SER A 476 -42.39 -0.36 4.38
C SER A 476 -42.00 -0.57 2.92
N ASN A 477 -41.82 0.51 2.15
CA ASN A 477 -41.51 0.48 0.73
C ASN A 477 -39.98 0.51 0.45
N CYS A 478 -39.14 0.51 1.48
CA CYS A 478 -37.69 0.50 1.33
C CYS A 478 -37.16 -0.92 1.14
N ALA A 479 -36.07 -1.06 0.38
CA ALA A 479 -35.39 -2.33 0.20
C ALA A 479 -34.84 -2.87 1.54
N LYS A 480 -34.66 -4.18 1.62
CA LYS A 480 -33.94 -4.79 2.75
C LYS A 480 -32.48 -4.31 2.75
N GLY A 481 -31.97 -3.97 3.91
CA GLY A 481 -30.60 -3.48 4.01
C GLY A 481 -30.33 -2.67 5.30
N ILE A 482 -29.14 -2.08 5.34
CA ILE A 482 -28.71 -1.19 6.44
C ILE A 482 -28.98 0.25 6.02
N TYR A 483 -29.47 1.04 6.95
CA TYR A 483 -29.76 2.47 6.83
C TYR A 483 -29.20 3.18 8.07
N MET A 484 -28.93 4.48 7.93
CA MET A 484 -28.52 5.34 9.02
C MET A 484 -29.62 6.37 9.28
N ALA A 485 -30.07 6.47 10.54
CA ALA A 485 -30.95 7.50 11.00
C ALA A 485 -30.12 8.62 11.62
N ARG A 486 -29.99 9.76 10.93
CA ARG A 486 -29.32 10.95 11.44
C ARG A 486 -30.33 11.87 12.10
N ILE A 487 -30.15 12.17 13.37
CA ILE A 487 -31.00 13.03 14.16
C ILE A 487 -30.24 14.33 14.43
N ASN A 488 -30.76 15.45 13.94
CA ASN A 488 -30.18 16.79 14.09
C ASN A 488 -31.09 17.69 14.89
N SER A 489 -30.53 18.49 15.80
CA SER A 489 -31.23 19.51 16.57
C SER A 489 -30.31 20.71 16.84
N ASP A 490 -30.86 21.73 17.52
CA ASP A 490 -30.10 22.85 18.07
C ASP A 490 -29.12 22.46 19.21
N LYS A 491 -29.21 21.22 19.71
CA LYS A 491 -28.35 20.66 20.75
C LYS A 491 -27.24 19.73 20.21
N GLY A 492 -27.17 19.54 18.91
CA GLY A 492 -26.21 18.68 18.27
C GLY A 492 -26.87 17.59 17.42
N SER A 493 -26.07 16.62 17.00
CA SER A 493 -26.54 15.51 16.16
C SER A 493 -26.12 14.15 16.71
N THR A 494 -26.86 13.12 16.33
CA THR A 494 -26.49 11.71 16.56
C THR A 494 -26.94 10.84 15.41
N THR A 495 -26.28 9.70 15.24
CA THR A 495 -26.62 8.75 14.17
C THR A 495 -26.86 7.36 14.76
N VAL A 496 -27.94 6.72 14.35
CA VAL A 496 -28.32 5.38 14.80
C VAL A 496 -28.42 4.44 13.61
N LYS A 497 -27.73 3.31 13.67
CA LYS A 497 -27.82 2.24 12.65
C LYS A 497 -29.18 1.56 12.70
N LEU A 498 -29.78 1.35 11.55
CA LEU A 498 -31.10 0.74 11.36
C LEU A 498 -31.00 -0.44 10.40
N VAL A 499 -31.59 -1.57 10.75
CA VAL A 499 -31.66 -2.76 9.88
C VAL A 499 -33.11 -2.95 9.40
N LYS A 500 -33.29 -2.96 8.07
CA LYS A 500 -34.58 -3.25 7.39
C LYS A 500 -34.58 -4.70 6.90
N GLU A 501 -35.53 -5.53 7.36
CA GLU A 501 -35.75 -6.91 6.95
C GLU A 501 -36.78 -7.05 5.83
#